data_13309398935edfa5f22957ec0ad38d77
#
_entry.id   13309398935edfa5f22957ec0ad38d77
#
_cell.length_a   1.000
_cell.length_b   1.000
_cell.length_c   1.000
_cell.angle_alpha   90.00
_cell.angle_beta   90.00
_cell.angle_gamma   90.00
#
_symmetry.space_group_name_H-M   'P 1'
#
loop_
_entity.id
_entity.type
_entity.pdbx_description
1 polymer ?
#
loop_
_entity_poly.entity_id
_entity_poly.type
_entity_poly.pdbx_seq_one_letter_code
_entity_poly.pdbx_strand_id
1 'polypeptide(L)'
;PQDDKADVETSKILKGLIRNIEDQSNADIAYATGGESQTKIGLGYWRVTTEYVAPDSDDHEIFIRSIPNTFAVYLGKHIMPDGSDAKEGFIIDNMPVDTFKEQYPGKKCAPDEFDELGTEDDYWHTGETVTVIERYWLERRNETLYVLGDGTTMLKSFYDKWPQAAGERPAITKERPTHIEQLRWVKMTGLEVLDQRDLPGKYIPIIEVVGRVT
;
A
#
# COMPACT_ATOMS: atom_id res chain seq x y z
N PRO A 1 7.07 9.73 22.49
CA PRO A 1 8.49 9.40 22.48
C PRO A 1 9.17 10.34 23.48
N GLN A 2 9.89 9.75 24.43
CA GLN A 2 10.73 10.48 25.38
C GLN A 2 12.08 10.80 24.71
N ASP A 3 12.03 11.51 23.60
CA ASP A 3 13.23 12.05 22.99
C ASP A 3 13.25 13.55 23.27
N ASP A 4 14.23 14.03 24.00
CA ASP A 4 14.42 15.44 24.39
C ASP A 4 14.57 16.37 23.16
N LYS A 5 14.64 15.79 21.96
CA LYS A 5 14.70 16.49 20.66
C LYS A 5 13.38 16.45 19.87
N ALA A 6 12.31 15.88 20.43
CA ALA A 6 11.00 15.91 19.79
C ALA A 6 10.48 17.35 19.82
N ASP A 7 10.61 18.02 18.69
CA ASP A 7 10.11 19.37 18.53
C ASP A 7 8.59 19.40 18.67
N VAL A 8 8.09 20.13 19.65
CA VAL A 8 6.66 20.32 19.93
C VAL A 8 5.94 20.89 18.69
N GLU A 9 6.63 21.73 17.92
CA GLU A 9 6.10 22.32 16.71
C GLU A 9 5.92 21.28 15.61
N THR A 10 6.90 20.42 15.37
CA THR A 10 6.80 19.29 14.45
C THR A 10 5.65 18.35 14.82
N SER A 11 5.46 18.09 16.12
CA SER A 11 4.34 17.26 16.60
C SER A 11 2.98 17.90 16.30
N LYS A 12 2.85 19.22 16.42
CA LYS A 12 1.61 19.94 16.08
C LYS A 12 1.33 19.91 14.58
N ILE A 13 2.37 20.10 13.75
CA ILE A 13 2.26 20.03 12.29
C ILE A 13 1.79 18.64 11.87
N LEU A 14 2.41 17.57 12.38
CA LEU A 14 2.02 16.21 12.07
C LEU A 14 0.59 15.89 12.49
N LYS A 15 0.15 16.34 13.66
CA LYS A 15 -1.25 16.19 14.09
C LYS A 15 -2.22 16.93 13.17
N GLY A 16 -1.83 18.14 12.72
CA GLY A 16 -2.63 18.91 11.76
C GLY A 16 -2.76 18.18 10.43
N LEU A 17 -1.65 17.62 9.93
CA LEU A 17 -1.64 16.84 8.69
C LEU A 17 -2.52 15.59 8.78
N ILE A 18 -2.41 14.83 9.87
CA ILE A 18 -3.24 13.63 10.09
C ILE A 18 -4.73 13.99 10.07
N ARG A 19 -5.13 15.04 10.80
CA ARG A 19 -6.53 15.51 10.80
C ARG A 19 -7.00 15.94 9.43
N ASN A 20 -6.16 16.63 8.65
CA ASN A 20 -6.51 17.00 7.29
C ASN A 20 -6.75 15.78 6.40
N ILE A 21 -5.92 14.74 6.52
CA ILE A 21 -6.10 13.47 5.81
C ILE A 21 -7.41 12.79 6.23
N GLU A 22 -7.72 12.75 7.53
CA GLU A 22 -8.96 12.19 8.05
C GLU A 22 -10.19 12.94 7.54
N ASP A 23 -10.17 14.27 7.58
CA ASP A 23 -11.26 15.13 7.12
C ASP A 23 -11.52 14.98 5.60
N GLN A 24 -10.46 15.06 4.78
CA GLN A 24 -10.56 14.90 3.32
C GLN A 24 -11.04 13.50 2.93
N SER A 25 -10.64 12.47 3.68
CA SER A 25 -10.98 11.09 3.43
C SER A 25 -12.41 10.74 3.86
N ASN A 26 -13.07 11.55 4.66
CA ASN A 26 -14.21 11.15 5.50
C ASN A 26 -13.92 9.86 6.27
N ALA A 27 -12.76 9.84 6.96
CA ALA A 27 -12.21 8.64 7.59
C ALA A 27 -13.16 8.00 8.61
N ASP A 28 -14.06 8.77 9.20
CA ASP A 28 -15.11 8.26 10.11
C ASP A 28 -15.94 7.16 9.46
N ILE A 29 -16.20 7.23 8.14
CA ILE A 29 -16.92 6.18 7.41
C ILE A 29 -16.08 4.90 7.35
N ALA A 30 -14.80 5.02 7.08
CA ALA A 30 -13.89 3.87 7.03
C ALA A 30 -13.76 3.20 8.41
N TYR A 31 -13.61 4.00 9.46
CA TYR A 31 -13.52 3.51 10.83
C TYR A 31 -14.82 2.87 11.29
N ALA A 32 -15.97 3.50 11.02
CA ALA A 32 -17.28 2.95 11.34
C ALA A 32 -17.54 1.63 10.60
N THR A 33 -17.21 1.55 9.30
CA THR A 33 -17.37 0.32 8.50
C THR A 33 -16.51 -0.81 9.05
N GLY A 34 -15.24 -0.54 9.36
CA GLY A 34 -14.34 -1.52 9.97
C GLY A 34 -14.82 -1.99 11.35
N GLY A 35 -15.27 -1.06 12.20
CA GLY A 35 -15.80 -1.35 13.52
C GLY A 35 -17.14 -2.12 13.48
N GLU A 36 -18.01 -1.80 12.54
CA GLU A 36 -19.28 -2.52 12.34
C GLU A 36 -19.02 -3.97 11.88
N SER A 37 -18.10 -4.17 10.92
CA SER A 37 -17.70 -5.49 10.46
C SER A 37 -17.07 -6.29 11.60
N GLN A 38 -16.17 -5.67 12.36
CA GLN A 38 -15.56 -6.27 13.55
C GLN A 38 -16.61 -6.70 14.58
N THR A 39 -17.65 -5.90 14.80
CA THR A 39 -18.71 -6.24 15.75
C THR A 39 -19.58 -7.40 15.25
N LYS A 40 -19.82 -7.51 13.95
CA LYS A 40 -20.68 -8.54 13.33
C LYS A 40 -19.99 -9.89 13.17
N ILE A 41 -18.72 -9.88 12.72
CA ILE A 41 -17.98 -11.08 12.30
C ILE A 41 -16.61 -11.25 12.99
N GLY A 42 -16.26 -10.36 13.90
CA GLY A 42 -15.00 -10.42 14.65
C GLY A 42 -13.80 -9.74 13.98
N LEU A 43 -13.92 -9.39 12.70
CA LEU A 43 -12.86 -8.77 11.90
C LEU A 43 -13.43 -7.61 11.08
N GLY A 44 -12.62 -6.56 10.91
CA GLY A 44 -12.90 -5.46 10.00
C GLY A 44 -11.61 -4.95 9.39
N TYR A 45 -11.70 -4.23 8.28
CA TYR A 45 -10.54 -3.68 7.60
C TYR A 45 -10.82 -2.29 7.06
N TRP A 46 -9.78 -1.49 7.01
CA TRP A 46 -9.71 -0.28 6.21
C TRP A 46 -8.30 -0.13 5.63
N ARG A 47 -8.11 0.75 4.66
CA ARG A 47 -6.82 0.90 4.00
C ARG A 47 -6.41 2.36 3.83
N VAL A 48 -5.11 2.56 3.69
CA VAL A 48 -4.52 3.84 3.31
C VAL A 48 -4.11 3.75 1.84
N THR A 49 -4.55 4.71 1.03
CA THR A 49 -4.21 4.79 -0.40
C THR A 49 -3.61 6.15 -0.73
N THR A 50 -2.91 6.22 -1.84
CA THR A 50 -2.52 7.48 -2.47
C THR A 50 -3.29 7.62 -3.77
N GLU A 51 -3.98 8.73 -3.95
CA GLU A 51 -4.82 9.00 -5.11
C GLU A 51 -4.47 10.37 -5.67
N TYR A 52 -4.75 10.60 -6.95
CA TYR A 52 -4.60 11.93 -7.53
C TYR A 52 -5.61 12.89 -6.90
N VAL A 53 -5.19 14.12 -6.63
CA VAL A 53 -6.04 15.18 -6.07
C VAL A 53 -7.18 15.53 -7.03
N ALA A 54 -6.89 15.56 -8.32
CA ALA A 54 -7.83 15.81 -9.39
C ALA A 54 -7.39 15.10 -10.68
N PRO A 55 -8.31 14.84 -11.62
CA PRO A 55 -7.99 14.17 -12.88
C PRO A 55 -6.97 14.92 -13.75
N ASP A 56 -6.79 16.20 -13.54
CA ASP A 56 -5.88 17.10 -14.26
C ASP A 56 -4.64 17.49 -13.44
N SER A 57 -4.39 16.84 -12.30
CA SER A 57 -3.23 17.06 -11.44
C SER A 57 -2.37 15.82 -11.31
N ASP A 58 -1.05 16.01 -11.30
CA ASP A 58 -0.08 14.95 -10.95
C ASP A 58 0.18 14.88 -9.43
N ASP A 59 -0.45 15.75 -8.65
CA ASP A 59 -0.30 15.75 -7.20
C ASP A 59 -1.08 14.58 -6.58
N HIS A 60 -0.43 13.90 -5.64
CA HIS A 60 -1.02 12.80 -4.91
C HIS A 60 -1.30 13.20 -3.47
N GLU A 61 -2.45 12.78 -2.97
CA GLU A 61 -2.81 12.89 -1.57
C GLU A 61 -3.05 11.53 -0.94
N ILE A 62 -2.96 11.47 0.38
CA ILE A 62 -3.21 10.28 1.17
C ILE A 62 -4.69 10.23 1.52
N PHE A 63 -5.33 9.09 1.29
CA PHE A 63 -6.71 8.82 1.66
C PHE A 63 -6.85 7.59 2.54
N ILE A 64 -7.83 7.65 3.43
CA ILE A 64 -8.28 6.51 4.24
C ILE A 64 -9.57 6.00 3.62
N ARG A 65 -9.57 4.74 3.19
CA ARG A 65 -10.71 4.13 2.48
C ARG A 65 -11.25 2.92 3.24
N SER A 66 -12.56 2.80 3.29
CA SER A 66 -13.21 1.61 3.83
C SER A 66 -13.01 0.40 2.91
N ILE A 67 -13.03 -0.79 3.52
CA ILE A 67 -13.11 -2.07 2.82
C ILE A 67 -14.39 -2.75 3.29
N PRO A 68 -15.52 -2.58 2.57
CA PRO A 68 -16.81 -3.09 3.03
C PRO A 68 -16.89 -4.61 3.08
N ASN A 69 -16.23 -5.30 2.14
CA ASN A 69 -16.19 -6.76 2.12
C ASN A 69 -14.95 -7.28 2.84
N THR A 70 -15.12 -7.61 4.10
CA THR A 70 -14.05 -8.16 4.94
C THR A 70 -13.49 -9.48 4.41
N PHE A 71 -14.32 -10.29 3.74
CA PHE A 71 -13.90 -11.58 3.16
C PHE A 71 -13.06 -11.44 1.89
N ALA A 72 -12.97 -10.25 1.35
CA ALA A 72 -12.11 -9.93 0.20
C ALA A 72 -10.66 -9.64 0.59
N VAL A 73 -10.35 -9.57 1.89
CA VAL A 73 -9.04 -9.21 2.41
C VAL A 73 -8.33 -10.43 2.97
N TYR A 74 -7.09 -10.61 2.59
CA TYR A 74 -6.19 -11.65 3.11
C TYR A 74 -4.88 -10.99 3.53
N LEU A 75 -4.60 -10.98 4.82
CA LEU A 75 -3.30 -10.61 5.36
C LEU A 75 -2.44 -11.85 5.60
N GLY A 76 -1.16 -11.75 5.26
CA GLY A 76 -0.18 -12.77 5.56
C GLY A 76 -0.04 -12.99 7.08
N LYS A 77 0.76 -13.97 7.46
CA LYS A 77 1.00 -14.29 8.88
C LYS A 77 1.54 -13.05 9.61
N HIS A 78 0.87 -12.67 10.69
CA HIS A 78 1.22 -11.55 11.57
C HIS A 78 0.91 -11.90 13.02
N ILE A 79 1.39 -11.10 13.97
CA ILE A 79 1.21 -11.25 15.41
C ILE A 79 0.51 -10.02 15.99
N MET A 80 0.79 -8.85 15.39
CA MET A 80 0.18 -7.59 15.85
C MET A 80 -1.31 -7.55 15.47
N PRO A 81 -2.19 -7.15 16.40
CA PRO A 81 -3.64 -7.13 16.16
C PRO A 81 -4.10 -6.20 15.03
N ASP A 82 -3.29 -5.24 14.65
CA ASP A 82 -3.54 -4.29 13.57
C ASP A 82 -2.95 -4.73 12.22
N GLY A 83 -2.30 -5.92 12.19
CA GLY A 83 -1.63 -6.44 10.99
C GLY A 83 -0.37 -5.69 10.59
N SER A 84 0.17 -4.80 11.42
CA SER A 84 1.31 -3.95 11.06
C SER A 84 2.61 -4.72 10.77
N ASP A 85 2.75 -5.93 11.27
CA ASP A 85 3.88 -6.82 11.03
C ASP A 85 3.68 -7.81 9.88
N ALA A 86 2.53 -7.74 9.18
CA ALA A 86 2.29 -8.53 7.99
C ALA A 86 3.29 -8.18 6.87
N LYS A 87 3.77 -9.20 6.16
CA LYS A 87 4.73 -9.04 5.06
C LYS A 87 4.08 -9.03 3.68
N GLU A 88 2.84 -9.47 3.60
CA GLU A 88 2.03 -9.44 2.38
C GLU A 88 0.54 -9.28 2.72
N GLY A 89 -0.22 -8.79 1.76
CA GLY A 89 -1.66 -8.63 1.86
C GLY A 89 -2.29 -8.62 0.48
N PHE A 90 -3.55 -9.06 0.41
CA PHE A 90 -4.33 -9.14 -0.82
C PHE A 90 -5.70 -8.53 -0.58
N ILE A 91 -6.21 -7.84 -1.59
CA ILE A 91 -7.60 -7.43 -1.68
C ILE A 91 -8.14 -7.97 -2.99
N ILE A 92 -9.23 -8.74 -2.93
CA ILE A 92 -9.89 -9.34 -4.09
C ILE A 92 -11.17 -8.56 -4.35
N ASP A 93 -11.35 -8.12 -5.58
CA ASP A 93 -12.55 -7.41 -6.02
C ASP A 93 -13.15 -8.08 -7.26
N ASN A 94 -14.46 -8.25 -7.28
CA ASN A 94 -15.19 -8.76 -8.44
C ASN A 94 -15.82 -7.57 -9.16
N MET A 95 -15.13 -7.09 -10.17
CA MET A 95 -15.52 -5.91 -10.94
C MET A 95 -16.45 -6.29 -12.08
N PRO A 96 -17.59 -5.61 -12.28
CA PRO A 96 -18.42 -5.80 -13.46
C PRO A 96 -17.65 -5.60 -14.75
N VAL A 97 -17.88 -6.46 -15.76
CA VAL A 97 -17.15 -6.42 -17.05
C VAL A 97 -17.21 -5.06 -17.72
N ASP A 98 -18.36 -4.40 -17.66
CA ASP A 98 -18.53 -3.07 -18.28
C ASP A 98 -17.64 -2.02 -17.58
N THR A 99 -17.62 -2.03 -16.24
CA THR A 99 -16.75 -1.16 -15.45
C THR A 99 -15.27 -1.47 -15.70
N PHE A 100 -14.94 -2.76 -15.83
CA PHE A 100 -13.58 -3.18 -16.14
C PHE A 100 -13.11 -2.64 -17.50
N LYS A 101 -13.93 -2.77 -18.55
CA LYS A 101 -13.62 -2.25 -19.89
C LYS A 101 -13.45 -0.73 -19.92
N GLU A 102 -14.24 -0.02 -19.13
CA GLU A 102 -14.13 1.44 -19.01
C GLU A 102 -12.83 1.85 -18.32
N GLN A 103 -12.47 1.18 -17.22
CA GLN A 103 -11.26 1.52 -16.46
C GLN A 103 -9.97 1.02 -17.10
N TYR A 104 -10.02 -0.11 -17.81
CA TYR A 104 -8.85 -0.75 -18.41
C TYR A 104 -9.06 -1.04 -19.90
N PRO A 105 -9.15 0.00 -20.74
CA PRO A 105 -9.41 -0.17 -22.16
C PRO A 105 -8.29 -0.99 -22.84
N GLY A 106 -8.69 -2.00 -23.60
CA GLY A 106 -7.75 -2.87 -24.34
C GLY A 106 -7.15 -4.02 -23.50
N LYS A 107 -7.56 -4.17 -22.23
CA LYS A 107 -7.17 -5.32 -21.41
C LYS A 107 -8.09 -6.51 -21.64
N LYS A 108 -7.55 -7.71 -21.45
CA LYS A 108 -8.28 -8.96 -21.64
C LYS A 108 -9.37 -9.15 -20.59
N CYS A 109 -10.58 -9.41 -21.03
CA CYS A 109 -11.73 -9.62 -20.15
C CYS A 109 -12.81 -10.54 -20.72
N ALA A 110 -12.56 -11.19 -21.86
CA ALA A 110 -13.52 -12.13 -22.44
C ALA A 110 -13.43 -13.49 -21.71
N PRO A 111 -14.56 -14.20 -21.51
CA PRO A 111 -14.56 -15.51 -20.82
C PRO A 111 -13.60 -16.52 -21.46
N ASP A 112 -13.61 -16.61 -22.78
CA ASP A 112 -12.77 -17.52 -23.57
C ASP A 112 -11.27 -17.25 -23.40
N GLU A 113 -10.88 -16.02 -23.08
CA GLU A 113 -9.49 -15.68 -22.78
C GLU A 113 -9.02 -16.26 -21.43
N PHE A 114 -9.95 -16.43 -20.47
CA PHE A 114 -9.67 -17.04 -19.17
C PHE A 114 -9.70 -18.57 -19.21
N ASP A 115 -10.43 -19.18 -20.15
CA ASP A 115 -10.49 -20.63 -20.33
C ASP A 115 -9.10 -21.21 -20.68
N GLU A 116 -8.22 -20.44 -21.32
CA GLU A 116 -6.85 -20.83 -21.62
C GLU A 116 -5.98 -21.06 -20.37
N LEU A 117 -6.39 -20.56 -19.19
CA LEU A 117 -5.69 -20.80 -17.93
C LEU A 117 -5.82 -22.24 -17.41
N GLY A 118 -6.71 -23.05 -18.02
CA GLY A 118 -6.87 -24.46 -17.70
C GLY A 118 -7.39 -24.75 -16.29
N THR A 119 -7.99 -23.77 -15.64
CA THR A 119 -8.64 -23.93 -14.35
C THR A 119 -10.10 -24.30 -14.61
N GLU A 120 -10.57 -25.43 -14.07
CA GLU A 120 -11.98 -25.85 -14.15
C GLU A 120 -12.93 -24.93 -13.37
N ASP A 121 -12.39 -23.91 -12.70
CA ASP A 121 -13.14 -23.04 -11.79
C ASP A 121 -13.19 -21.61 -12.35
N ASP A 122 -14.40 -21.09 -12.50
CA ASP A 122 -14.72 -19.72 -12.96
C ASP A 122 -14.34 -18.62 -11.97
N TYR A 123 -13.26 -18.80 -11.17
CA TYR A 123 -12.87 -17.84 -10.13
C TYR A 123 -12.44 -16.49 -10.68
N TRP A 124 -11.91 -16.45 -11.90
CA TRP A 124 -11.39 -15.24 -12.50
C TRP A 124 -12.42 -14.47 -13.33
N HIS A 125 -13.46 -15.17 -13.79
CA HIS A 125 -14.49 -14.58 -14.62
C HIS A 125 -15.81 -15.35 -14.48
N THR A 126 -16.91 -14.65 -14.24
CA THR A 126 -18.25 -15.28 -14.10
C THR A 126 -19.21 -14.92 -15.24
N GLY A 127 -18.75 -14.41 -16.37
CA GLY A 127 -19.59 -13.89 -17.45
C GLY A 127 -20.07 -12.45 -17.22
N GLU A 128 -20.32 -12.04 -15.96
CA GLU A 128 -20.74 -10.70 -15.58
C GLU A 128 -19.65 -9.91 -14.86
N THR A 129 -18.67 -10.60 -14.24
CA THR A 129 -17.62 -9.98 -13.43
C THR A 129 -16.25 -10.53 -13.78
N VAL A 130 -15.23 -9.69 -13.64
CA VAL A 130 -13.81 -10.04 -13.71
C VAL A 130 -13.22 -9.89 -12.32
N THR A 131 -12.51 -10.92 -11.86
CA THR A 131 -11.80 -10.88 -10.58
C THR A 131 -10.49 -10.09 -10.73
N VAL A 132 -10.38 -9.03 -9.97
CA VAL A 132 -9.20 -8.18 -9.89
C VAL A 132 -8.57 -8.33 -8.52
N ILE A 133 -7.28 -8.57 -8.47
CA ILE A 133 -6.53 -8.73 -7.23
C ILE A 133 -5.53 -7.60 -7.09
N GLU A 134 -5.55 -6.95 -5.93
CA GLU A 134 -4.49 -6.07 -5.48
C GLU A 134 -3.61 -6.85 -4.50
N ARG A 135 -2.32 -6.96 -4.80
CA ARG A 135 -1.34 -7.58 -3.93
C ARG A 135 -0.35 -6.54 -3.43
N TYR A 136 -0.10 -6.56 -2.14
CA TYR A 136 0.92 -5.78 -1.45
C TYR A 136 1.94 -6.72 -0.83
N TRP A 137 3.24 -6.43 -0.95
CA TRP A 137 4.26 -7.21 -0.27
C TRP A 137 5.50 -6.39 0.01
N LEU A 138 6.24 -6.79 1.05
CA LEU A 138 7.53 -6.23 1.39
C LEU A 138 8.64 -7.04 0.72
N GLU A 139 9.30 -6.44 -0.24
CA GLU A 139 10.46 -7.03 -0.92
C GLU A 139 11.73 -6.62 -0.21
N ARG A 140 12.52 -7.61 0.23
CA ARG A 140 13.81 -7.36 0.83
C ARG A 140 14.85 -7.13 -0.26
N ARG A 141 15.47 -5.94 -0.27
CA ARG A 141 16.55 -5.58 -1.19
C ARG A 141 17.85 -5.42 -0.44
N ASN A 142 18.92 -5.96 -1.01
CA ASN A 142 20.28 -5.72 -0.53
C ASN A 142 20.69 -4.31 -0.93
N GLU A 143 21.23 -3.56 0.02
CA GLU A 143 21.64 -2.18 -0.16
C GLU A 143 22.94 -1.92 0.60
N THR A 144 23.62 -0.82 0.31
CA THR A 144 24.80 -0.39 1.03
C THR A 144 24.52 0.95 1.71
N LEU A 145 24.83 1.01 3.00
CA LEU A 145 24.76 2.24 3.77
C LEU A 145 26.14 2.92 3.75
N TYR A 146 26.19 4.16 3.30
CA TYR A 146 27.36 5.01 3.36
C TYR A 146 27.30 5.92 4.58
N VAL A 147 28.43 6.09 5.23
CA VAL A 147 28.67 7.15 6.22
C VAL A 147 29.48 8.22 5.50
N LEU A 148 28.98 9.43 5.50
CA LEU A 148 29.58 10.57 4.81
C LEU A 148 30.55 11.34 5.72
N GLY A 149 31.36 12.22 5.15
CA GLY A 149 32.39 12.97 5.87
C GLY A 149 31.86 13.92 6.94
N ASP A 150 30.61 14.31 6.83
CA ASP A 150 29.87 15.12 7.82
C ASP A 150 29.23 14.30 8.94
N GLY A 151 29.42 12.95 8.93
CA GLY A 151 28.83 12.05 9.90
C GLY A 151 27.39 11.60 9.58
N THR A 152 26.79 12.11 8.52
CA THR A 152 25.46 11.67 8.09
C THR A 152 25.52 10.28 7.42
N THR A 153 24.38 9.62 7.35
CA THR A 153 24.26 8.30 6.68
C THR A 153 23.30 8.38 5.51
N MET A 154 23.65 7.71 4.41
CA MET A 154 22.85 7.66 3.21
C MET A 154 22.95 6.29 2.53
N LEU A 155 21.85 5.80 1.94
CA LEU A 155 21.89 4.60 1.12
C LEU A 155 22.60 4.88 -0.21
N LYS A 156 23.32 3.90 -0.72
CA LYS A 156 24.03 3.98 -1.99
C LYS A 156 23.11 4.40 -3.14
N SER A 157 21.90 3.85 -3.20
CA SER A 157 20.89 4.18 -4.22
C SER A 157 20.50 5.67 -4.27
N PHE A 158 20.52 6.35 -3.11
CA PHE A 158 20.29 7.80 -3.02
C PHE A 158 21.56 8.58 -3.31
N TYR A 159 22.71 8.09 -2.83
CA TYR A 159 24.00 8.73 -3.07
C TYR A 159 24.34 8.75 -4.57
N ASP A 160 24.08 7.65 -5.28
CA ASP A 160 24.32 7.56 -6.73
C ASP A 160 23.43 8.52 -7.55
N LYS A 161 22.25 8.87 -7.01
CA LYS A 161 21.31 9.85 -7.58
C LYS A 161 21.52 11.27 -7.07
N TRP A 162 22.65 11.56 -6.40
CA TRP A 162 22.95 12.89 -5.86
C TRP A 162 22.73 13.97 -6.92
N PRO A 163 21.87 14.98 -6.68
CA PRO A 163 21.57 16.00 -7.68
C PRO A 163 22.78 16.93 -7.85
N GLN A 164 23.16 17.19 -9.10
CA GLN A 164 24.28 18.10 -9.42
C GLN A 164 24.08 19.51 -8.85
N ALA A 165 22.83 19.95 -8.73
CA ALA A 165 22.47 21.23 -8.15
C ALA A 165 22.75 21.33 -6.62
N ALA A 166 22.94 20.21 -5.94
CA ALA A 166 23.24 20.17 -4.50
C ALA A 166 24.74 20.34 -4.17
N GLY A 167 25.58 20.59 -5.17
CA GLY A 167 27.02 20.76 -5.00
C GLY A 167 27.82 19.46 -5.08
N GLU A 168 29.09 19.50 -4.62
CA GLU A 168 29.97 18.33 -4.61
C GLU A 168 29.39 17.22 -3.72
N ARG A 169 29.54 15.98 -4.19
CA ARG A 169 29.16 14.80 -3.40
C ARG A 169 30.04 14.72 -2.15
N PRO A 170 29.47 14.55 -0.95
CA PRO A 170 30.26 14.35 0.27
C PRO A 170 31.12 13.09 0.16
N ALA A 171 32.35 13.15 0.68
CA ALA A 171 33.24 12.00 0.69
C ALA A 171 32.65 10.86 1.54
N ILE A 172 32.77 9.62 1.06
CA ILE A 172 32.38 8.42 1.79
C ILE A 172 33.51 8.07 2.76
N THR A 173 33.22 7.99 4.05
CA THR A 173 34.19 7.62 5.10
C THR A 173 34.10 6.15 5.47
N LYS A 174 32.90 5.56 5.39
CA LYS A 174 32.66 4.15 5.72
C LYS A 174 31.50 3.62 4.92
N GLU A 175 31.53 2.33 4.61
CA GLU A 175 30.43 1.61 3.99
C GLU A 175 30.07 0.35 4.79
N ARG A 176 28.79 -0.02 4.73
CA ARG A 176 28.27 -1.21 5.39
C ARG A 176 27.15 -1.83 4.55
N PRO A 177 27.18 -3.15 4.28
CA PRO A 177 26.05 -3.84 3.69
C PRO A 177 24.84 -3.75 4.64
N THR A 178 23.69 -3.53 4.07
CA THR A 178 22.41 -3.43 4.78
C THR A 178 21.29 -4.01 3.94
N HIS A 179 20.11 -4.09 4.51
CA HIS A 179 18.90 -4.51 3.80
C HIS A 179 17.84 -3.46 4.04
N ILE A 180 17.09 -3.18 3.00
CA ILE A 180 15.87 -2.37 3.08
C ILE A 180 14.68 -3.22 2.69
N GLU A 181 13.54 -2.95 3.29
CA GLU A 181 12.26 -3.50 2.86
C GLU A 181 11.57 -2.44 2.00
N GLN A 182 11.25 -2.81 0.76
CA GLN A 182 10.54 -1.97 -0.19
C GLN A 182 9.11 -2.47 -0.33
N LEU A 183 8.14 -1.62 -0.05
CA LEU A 183 6.74 -1.94 -0.28
C LEU A 183 6.45 -1.94 -1.78
N ARG A 184 5.95 -3.07 -2.27
CA ARG A 184 5.54 -3.28 -3.66
C ARG A 184 4.03 -3.46 -3.72
N TRP A 185 3.45 -3.00 -4.79
CA TRP A 185 2.04 -3.18 -5.10
C TRP A 185 1.85 -3.56 -6.55
N VAL A 186 0.93 -4.48 -6.79
CA VAL A 186 0.49 -4.88 -8.12
C VAL A 186 -1.02 -5.05 -8.12
N LYS A 187 -1.65 -4.61 -9.19
CA LYS A 187 -3.05 -4.87 -9.51
C LYS A 187 -3.10 -5.73 -10.76
N MET A 188 -3.80 -6.84 -10.69
CA MET A 188 -3.79 -7.85 -11.76
C MET A 188 -5.10 -8.61 -11.83
N THR A 189 -5.33 -9.20 -13.00
CA THR A 189 -6.32 -10.26 -13.22
C THR A 189 -5.60 -11.62 -13.29
N GLY A 190 -6.33 -12.71 -13.54
CA GLY A 190 -5.73 -14.01 -13.83
C GLY A 190 -4.86 -14.04 -15.08
N LEU A 191 -5.04 -13.13 -16.01
CA LEU A 191 -4.37 -13.10 -17.32
C LEU A 191 -3.20 -12.12 -17.39
N GLU A 192 -3.32 -10.95 -16.77
CA GLU A 192 -2.34 -9.90 -16.95
C GLU A 192 -2.25 -8.92 -15.78
N VAL A 193 -1.12 -8.22 -15.74
CA VAL A 193 -0.91 -7.12 -14.82
C VAL A 193 -1.57 -5.86 -15.37
N LEU A 194 -2.43 -5.23 -14.57
CA LEU A 194 -3.12 -4.00 -14.90
C LEU A 194 -2.29 -2.77 -14.53
N ASP A 195 -1.71 -2.78 -13.33
CA ASP A 195 -0.85 -1.72 -12.81
C ASP A 195 0.13 -2.28 -11.80
N GLN A 196 1.31 -1.67 -11.67
CA GLN A 196 2.30 -2.03 -10.64
C GLN A 196 3.17 -0.83 -10.31
N ARG A 197 3.51 -0.71 -9.01
CA ARG A 197 4.40 0.37 -8.54
C ARG A 197 5.06 0.03 -7.21
N ASP A 198 6.13 0.73 -6.94
CA ASP A 198 6.74 0.78 -5.61
C ASP A 198 5.99 1.83 -4.78
N LEU A 199 5.53 1.46 -3.60
CA LEU A 199 4.85 2.36 -2.70
C LEU A 199 5.82 2.88 -1.63
N PRO A 200 5.65 4.12 -1.18
CA PRO A 200 6.34 4.61 -0.01
C PRO A 200 5.82 3.92 1.25
N GLY A 201 6.67 3.82 2.27
CA GLY A 201 6.27 3.27 3.56
C GLY A 201 6.95 1.94 3.89
N LYS A 202 6.67 1.46 5.10
CA LYS A 202 7.30 0.27 5.69
C LYS A 202 6.29 -0.84 6.01
N TYR A 203 5.01 -0.54 5.89
CA TYR A 203 3.91 -1.42 6.31
C TYR A 203 2.96 -1.66 5.16
N ILE A 204 2.33 -2.83 5.16
CA ILE A 204 1.20 -3.09 4.26
C ILE A 204 0.10 -2.08 4.61
N PRO A 205 -0.45 -1.34 3.64
CA PRO A 205 -1.40 -0.26 3.91
C PRO A 205 -2.84 -0.76 4.13
N ILE A 206 -2.99 -1.94 4.70
CA ILE A 206 -4.25 -2.56 5.11
C ILE A 206 -4.20 -2.69 6.62
N ILE A 207 -5.14 -2.08 7.30
CA ILE A 207 -5.22 -2.08 8.74
C ILE A 207 -6.35 -2.99 9.18
N GLU A 208 -6.00 -3.95 10.03
CA GLU A 208 -6.94 -4.89 10.61
C GLU A 208 -7.55 -4.33 11.89
N VAL A 209 -8.85 -4.54 12.06
CA VAL A 209 -9.60 -4.21 13.28
C VAL A 209 -10.15 -5.51 13.84
N VAL A 210 -9.53 -6.00 14.92
CA VAL A 210 -9.93 -7.24 15.57
C VAL A 210 -10.78 -6.99 16.80
N GLY A 211 -11.78 -7.84 17.01
CA GLY A 211 -12.50 -7.93 18.26
C GLY A 211 -11.59 -8.47 19.34
N ARG A 212 -11.79 -8.00 20.57
CA ARG A 212 -11.06 -8.54 21.71
C ARG A 212 -11.48 -10.00 21.90
N VAL A 213 -10.56 -10.94 21.68
CA VAL A 213 -10.76 -12.32 22.10
C VAL A 213 -10.66 -12.33 23.63
N THR A 214 -11.79 -12.56 24.29
CA THR A 214 -11.85 -12.75 25.75
C THR A 214 -11.53 -14.19 26.08
#